data_095480151ff46a56c4a3120476acf6af
#
_entry.id   095480151ff46a56c4a3120476acf6af
#
_cell.length_a   1.000
_cell.length_b   1.000
_cell.length_c   1.000
_cell.angle_alpha   90.00
_cell.angle_beta   90.00
_cell.angle_gamma   90.00
#
_symmetry.space_group_name_H-M   'P 1'
#
loop_
_entity.id
_entity.type
_entity.pdbx_description
1 polymer ?
#
loop_
_entity_poly.entity_id
_entity_poly.type
_entity_poly.pdbx_seq_one_letter_code
_entity_poly.pdbx_strand_id
1 'polypeptide(L)'
;LINKLLVTTKDNKLGLNNLLIDKYHRIVKFDEISLNYFDNEDKKNHVLIKRKQKNNYELNGSLFNANSLISDLLKSKDDKHARIFKNNINFNLNLKDVYLDNENVISDLNGNIYIENNKIHHANISAFFDNNEKLTFTINTNNDEKITTLFSSKAKPLVKRYKFIKG
;
A
#
# COMPACT_ATOMS: atom_id res chain seq x y z
N LEU A 1 9.80 12.10 -19.40
CA LEU A 1 8.37 12.37 -19.14
C LEU A 1 7.53 11.41 -19.99
N ILE A 2 6.56 10.75 -19.36
CA ILE A 2 5.52 9.96 -20.02
C ILE A 2 4.21 10.66 -19.76
N ASN A 3 3.64 11.30 -20.80
CA ASN A 3 2.40 12.09 -20.65
C ASN A 3 1.21 11.17 -20.38
N LYS A 4 1.08 10.08 -21.17
CA LYS A 4 -0.01 9.11 -21.01
C LYS A 4 0.47 7.73 -21.43
N LEU A 5 0.17 6.73 -20.62
CA LEU A 5 0.30 5.32 -20.97
C LEU A 5 -1.03 4.64 -20.62
N LEU A 6 -1.53 3.85 -21.56
CA LEU A 6 -2.69 2.99 -21.36
C LEU A 6 -2.36 1.60 -21.91
N VAL A 7 -2.37 0.61 -21.02
CA VAL A 7 -2.24 -0.79 -21.39
C VAL A 7 -3.57 -1.47 -21.09
N THR A 8 -4.11 -2.15 -22.08
CA THR A 8 -5.39 -2.83 -21.95
C THR A 8 -5.25 -4.25 -22.52
N THR A 9 -5.68 -5.23 -21.75
CA THR A 9 -5.93 -6.59 -22.20
C THR A 9 -7.43 -6.89 -22.06
N LYS A 10 -7.87 -8.12 -22.32
CA LYS A 10 -9.28 -8.49 -22.18
C LYS A 10 -9.87 -8.12 -20.83
N ASP A 11 -9.12 -8.40 -19.73
CA ASP A 11 -9.62 -8.29 -18.36
C ASP A 11 -8.84 -7.29 -17.50
N ASN A 12 -7.72 -6.76 -18.03
CA ASN A 12 -6.81 -5.90 -17.27
C ASN A 12 -6.62 -4.55 -17.95
N LYS A 13 -6.58 -3.50 -17.13
CA LYS A 13 -6.34 -2.12 -17.58
C LYS A 13 -5.41 -1.41 -16.63
N LEU A 14 -4.30 -0.92 -17.17
CA LEU A 14 -3.36 -0.02 -16.50
C LEU A 14 -3.38 1.33 -17.18
N GLY A 15 -3.67 2.38 -16.44
CA GLY A 15 -3.57 3.76 -16.90
C GLY A 15 -2.53 4.53 -16.10
N LEU A 16 -1.78 5.42 -16.76
CA LEU A 16 -0.79 6.26 -16.14
C LEU A 16 -0.77 7.62 -16.84
N ASN A 17 -0.81 8.70 -16.06
CA ASN A 17 -0.79 10.08 -16.55
C ASN A 17 0.36 10.88 -15.93
N ASN A 18 1.11 11.61 -16.78
CA ASN A 18 2.15 12.57 -16.44
C ASN A 18 3.24 12.00 -15.48
N LEU A 19 3.78 10.82 -15.79
CA LEU A 19 4.89 10.25 -15.03
C LEU A 19 6.19 10.94 -15.41
N LEU A 20 6.85 11.55 -14.44
CA LEU A 20 8.20 12.09 -14.54
C LEU A 20 9.17 11.19 -13.76
N ILE A 21 10.19 10.70 -14.47
CA ILE A 21 11.28 9.88 -13.93
C ILE A 21 12.58 10.67 -14.09
N ASP A 22 13.46 10.62 -13.10
CA ASP A 22 14.81 11.24 -13.18
C ASP A 22 15.82 10.33 -13.88
N LYS A 23 17.06 10.83 -14.04
CA LYS A 23 18.16 10.09 -14.67
C LYS A 23 18.60 8.82 -13.94
N TYR A 24 18.18 8.64 -12.70
CA TYR A 24 18.44 7.45 -11.88
C TYR A 24 17.23 6.51 -11.82
N HIS A 25 16.27 6.67 -12.73
CA HIS A 25 15.02 5.89 -12.83
C HIS A 25 14.09 6.01 -11.61
N ARG A 26 14.22 7.08 -10.83
CA ARG A 26 13.34 7.32 -9.68
C ARG A 26 12.14 8.16 -10.09
N ILE A 27 10.99 7.82 -9.54
CA ILE A 27 9.74 8.58 -9.73
C ILE A 27 9.89 9.95 -9.05
N VAL A 28 9.79 11.01 -9.84
CA VAL A 28 9.76 12.40 -9.36
C VAL A 28 8.35 12.82 -9.01
N LYS A 29 7.41 12.50 -9.88
CA LYS A 29 5.97 12.73 -9.73
C LYS A 29 5.18 11.94 -10.77
N PHE A 30 3.91 11.76 -10.51
CA PHE A 30 2.88 11.37 -11.48
C PHE A 30 1.58 12.09 -11.10
N ASP A 31 0.64 12.22 -12.04
CA ASP A 31 -0.66 12.81 -11.72
C ASP A 31 -1.69 11.76 -11.36
N GLU A 32 -1.69 10.63 -12.10
CA GLU A 32 -2.64 9.56 -11.85
C GLU A 32 -2.05 8.20 -12.25
N ILE A 33 -2.34 7.18 -11.45
CA ILE A 33 -2.18 5.77 -11.79
C ILE A 33 -3.52 5.07 -11.53
N SER A 34 -4.05 4.39 -12.54
CA SER A 34 -5.26 3.58 -12.42
C SER A 34 -4.95 2.12 -12.72
N LEU A 35 -5.34 1.24 -11.81
CA LEU A 35 -5.12 -0.20 -11.86
C LEU A 35 -6.46 -0.92 -11.79
N ASN A 36 -6.78 -1.71 -12.80
CA ASN A 36 -7.93 -2.61 -12.79
C ASN A 36 -7.46 -3.92 -13.41
N TYR A 37 -7.16 -4.89 -12.58
CA TYR A 37 -6.54 -6.14 -13.02
C TYR A 37 -6.86 -7.31 -12.11
N PHE A 38 -6.73 -8.52 -12.65
CA PHE A 38 -6.67 -9.75 -11.87
C PHE A 38 -5.22 -10.12 -11.60
N ASP A 39 -4.91 -10.43 -10.35
CA ASP A 39 -3.58 -10.86 -9.95
C ASP A 39 -3.39 -12.38 -10.12
N ASN A 40 -2.22 -12.88 -9.68
CA ASN A 40 -1.87 -14.30 -9.78
C ASN A 40 -2.73 -15.23 -8.90
N GLU A 41 -3.53 -14.67 -8.01
CA GLU A 41 -4.46 -15.39 -7.12
C GLU A 41 -5.92 -15.25 -7.63
N ASP A 42 -6.12 -14.81 -8.89
CA ASP A 42 -7.41 -14.51 -9.50
C ASP A 42 -8.25 -13.50 -8.70
N LYS A 43 -7.60 -12.65 -7.89
CA LYS A 43 -8.27 -11.58 -7.16
C LYS A 43 -8.32 -10.33 -8.02
N LYS A 44 -9.50 -9.74 -8.12
CA LYS A 44 -9.68 -8.46 -8.80
C LYS A 44 -9.08 -7.34 -7.96
N ASN A 45 -8.30 -6.48 -8.60
CA ASN A 45 -7.77 -5.27 -8.01
C ASN A 45 -8.31 -4.05 -8.75
N HIS A 46 -8.81 -3.08 -8.00
CA HIS A 46 -9.32 -1.83 -8.54
C HIS A 46 -8.83 -0.68 -7.66
N VAL A 47 -7.75 -0.03 -8.10
CA VAL A 47 -7.05 1.02 -7.35
C VAL A 47 -6.80 2.22 -8.23
N LEU A 48 -7.01 3.41 -7.67
CA LEU A 48 -6.77 4.69 -8.30
C LEU A 48 -5.90 5.54 -7.39
N ILE A 49 -4.74 5.97 -7.87
CA ILE A 49 -3.83 6.86 -7.16
C ILE A 49 -3.85 8.21 -7.87
N LYS A 50 -4.23 9.28 -7.18
CA LYS A 50 -4.27 10.64 -7.73
C LYS A 50 -3.43 11.58 -6.91
N ARG A 51 -2.64 12.41 -7.59
CA ARG A 51 -1.94 13.52 -6.97
C ARG A 51 -2.92 14.63 -6.62
N LYS A 52 -2.93 15.09 -5.37
CA LYS A 52 -3.72 16.24 -4.91
C LYS A 52 -2.89 17.51 -4.85
N GLN A 53 -1.70 17.42 -4.28
CA GLN A 53 -0.75 18.51 -4.16
C GLN A 53 0.67 17.98 -4.39
N LYS A 54 1.68 18.82 -4.24
CA LYS A 54 3.08 18.56 -4.61
C LYS A 54 3.54 17.11 -4.43
N ASN A 55 3.51 16.58 -3.21
CA ASN A 55 3.95 15.20 -2.88
C ASN A 55 2.85 14.43 -2.13
N ASN A 56 1.61 14.90 -2.18
CA ASN A 56 0.46 14.27 -1.54
C ASN A 56 -0.39 13.56 -2.58
N TYR A 57 -0.68 12.30 -2.31
CA TYR A 57 -1.45 11.42 -3.17
C TYR A 57 -2.63 10.83 -2.41
N GLU A 58 -3.75 10.66 -3.07
CA GLU A 58 -4.85 9.84 -2.59
C GLU A 58 -4.82 8.50 -3.29
N LEU A 59 -4.91 7.43 -2.52
CA LEU A 59 -5.05 6.07 -3.00
C LEU A 59 -6.44 5.59 -2.62
N ASN A 60 -7.31 5.48 -3.61
CA ASN A 60 -8.68 5.03 -3.47
C ASN A 60 -8.87 3.70 -4.19
N GLY A 61 -9.71 2.81 -3.66
CA GLY A 61 -10.01 1.55 -4.32
C GLY A 61 -11.23 0.86 -3.74
N SER A 62 -11.93 0.10 -4.58
CA SER A 62 -13.04 -0.74 -4.13
C SER A 62 -12.56 -2.11 -3.68
N LEU A 63 -11.43 -2.59 -4.22
CA LEU A 63 -10.89 -3.90 -3.91
C LEU A 63 -9.37 -3.91 -4.14
N PHE A 64 -8.62 -4.46 -3.20
CA PHE A 64 -7.17 -4.60 -3.31
C PHE A 64 -6.68 -5.89 -2.65
N ASN A 65 -5.85 -6.67 -3.35
CA ASN A 65 -5.17 -7.81 -2.76
C ASN A 65 -3.79 -7.40 -2.24
N ALA A 66 -3.68 -7.24 -0.93
CA ALA A 66 -2.42 -6.90 -0.25
C ALA A 66 -1.56 -8.13 0.07
N ASN A 67 -2.01 -9.36 -0.23
CA ASN A 67 -1.36 -10.59 0.17
C ASN A 67 0.11 -10.68 -0.29
N SER A 68 0.37 -10.45 -1.58
CA SER A 68 1.73 -10.48 -2.14
C SER A 68 2.59 -9.35 -1.57
N LEU A 69 2.08 -8.13 -1.52
CA LEU A 69 2.79 -6.97 -0.96
C LEU A 69 3.22 -7.21 0.50
N ILE A 70 2.31 -7.71 1.33
CA ILE A 70 2.60 -8.03 2.73
C ILE A 70 3.66 -9.14 2.80
N SER A 71 3.54 -10.17 1.97
CA SER A 71 4.50 -11.29 1.93
C SER A 71 5.90 -10.82 1.56
N ASP A 72 6.02 -9.90 0.60
CA ASP A 72 7.30 -9.34 0.19
C ASP A 72 7.90 -8.43 1.27
N LEU A 73 7.08 -7.62 1.94
CA LEU A 73 7.52 -6.79 3.07
C LEU A 73 8.03 -7.64 4.25
N LEU A 74 7.41 -8.79 4.51
CA LEU A 74 7.83 -9.70 5.59
C LEU A 74 9.11 -10.48 5.24
N LYS A 75 9.37 -10.73 3.96
CA LYS A 75 10.56 -11.45 3.49
C LYS A 75 11.78 -10.54 3.35
N SER A 76 11.59 -9.24 3.11
CA SER A 76 12.68 -8.30 2.87
C SER A 76 13.49 -8.05 4.14
N LYS A 77 14.63 -8.75 4.27
CA LYS A 77 15.61 -8.54 5.35
C LYS A 77 16.69 -7.52 4.99
N ASP A 78 16.77 -7.08 3.75
CA ASP A 78 17.86 -6.23 3.27
C ASP A 78 17.40 -4.83 2.85
N ASP A 79 18.10 -3.83 3.36
CA ASP A 79 17.98 -2.39 3.03
C ASP A 79 18.35 -2.03 1.57
N LYS A 80 18.55 -3.01 0.69
CA LYS A 80 18.96 -2.81 -0.71
C LYS A 80 17.80 -2.53 -1.67
N HIS A 81 16.67 -2.04 -1.20
CA HIS A 81 15.61 -1.62 -2.11
C HIS A 81 16.07 -0.42 -2.94
N ALA A 82 16.05 -0.57 -4.27
CA ALA A 82 16.26 0.57 -5.18
C ALA A 82 15.32 1.71 -4.75
N ARG A 83 15.87 2.92 -4.70
CA ARG A 83 15.07 4.11 -4.35
C ARG A 83 14.05 4.35 -5.46
N ILE A 84 12.78 4.03 -5.16
CA ILE A 84 11.67 4.16 -6.12
C ILE A 84 11.30 5.63 -6.30
N PHE A 85 11.22 6.38 -5.20
CA PHE A 85 10.83 7.79 -5.22
C PHE A 85 12.03 8.72 -5.02
N LYS A 86 12.06 9.81 -5.79
CA LYS A 86 13.04 10.88 -5.61
C LYS A 86 12.74 11.73 -4.38
N ASN A 87 11.47 12.01 -4.15
CA ASN A 87 10.98 12.91 -3.09
C ASN A 87 10.29 12.11 -1.99
N ASN A 88 10.17 12.72 -0.81
CA ASN A 88 9.30 12.22 0.23
C ASN A 88 7.84 12.31 -0.23
N ILE A 89 7.03 11.32 0.10
CA ILE A 89 5.65 11.18 -0.40
C ILE A 89 4.71 10.87 0.76
N ASN A 90 3.55 11.47 0.71
CA ASN A 90 2.42 11.17 1.59
C ASN A 90 1.29 10.54 0.79
N PHE A 91 0.79 9.39 1.24
CA PHE A 91 -0.39 8.72 0.72
C PHE A 91 -1.52 8.78 1.73
N ASN A 92 -2.66 9.30 1.32
CA ASN A 92 -3.93 9.13 2.02
C ASN A 92 -4.65 7.94 1.42
N LEU A 93 -5.00 6.98 2.25
CA LEU A 93 -5.58 5.70 1.86
C LEU A 93 -7.09 5.70 2.11
N ASN A 94 -7.85 5.18 1.15
CA ASN A 94 -9.27 4.89 1.27
C ASN A 94 -9.60 3.68 0.40
N LEU A 95 -9.56 2.50 0.99
CA LEU A 95 -9.81 1.23 0.32
C LEU A 95 -11.01 0.55 0.96
N LYS A 96 -12.00 0.17 0.15
CA LYS A 96 -13.22 -0.44 0.66
C LYS A 96 -12.97 -1.86 1.20
N ASP A 97 -12.41 -2.74 0.34
CA ASP A 97 -12.14 -4.12 0.70
C ASP A 97 -10.68 -4.46 0.38
N VAL A 98 -9.96 -5.04 1.35
CA VAL A 98 -8.55 -5.42 1.20
C VAL A 98 -8.35 -6.86 1.64
N TYR A 99 -7.90 -7.72 0.72
CA TYR A 99 -7.47 -9.07 1.05
C TYR A 99 -6.12 -9.03 1.77
N LEU A 100 -6.07 -9.51 2.99
CA LEU A 100 -4.82 -9.74 3.71
C LEU A 100 -4.17 -11.06 3.27
N ASP A 101 -5.00 -12.05 3.01
CA ASP A 101 -4.66 -13.37 2.50
C ASP A 101 -5.89 -13.99 1.80
N ASN A 102 -5.84 -15.28 1.47
CA ASN A 102 -6.94 -15.97 0.79
C ASN A 102 -8.22 -16.11 1.59
N GLU A 103 -8.14 -16.03 2.92
CA GLU A 103 -9.25 -16.27 3.84
C GLU A 103 -9.74 -14.99 4.53
N ASN A 104 -8.87 -13.99 4.66
CA ASN A 104 -9.12 -12.83 5.49
C ASN A 104 -9.20 -11.55 4.66
N VAL A 105 -10.33 -10.88 4.77
CA VAL A 105 -10.60 -9.57 4.18
C VAL A 105 -10.81 -8.57 5.32
N ILE A 106 -10.31 -7.37 5.13
CA ILE A 106 -10.63 -6.22 5.96
C ILE A 106 -11.38 -5.19 5.12
N SER A 107 -12.27 -4.46 5.74
CA SER A 107 -13.09 -3.42 5.10
C SER A 107 -12.76 -2.03 5.63
N ASP A 108 -13.12 -1.02 4.83
CA ASP A 108 -13.03 0.39 5.18
C ASP A 108 -11.63 0.79 5.68
N LEU A 109 -10.60 0.31 4.96
CA LEU A 109 -9.22 0.69 5.26
C LEU A 109 -9.00 2.17 4.94
N ASN A 110 -8.77 2.94 5.99
CA ASN A 110 -8.49 4.36 5.92
C ASN A 110 -7.19 4.68 6.66
N GLY A 111 -6.50 5.70 6.21
CA GLY A 111 -5.30 6.16 6.91
C GLY A 111 -4.35 6.96 6.05
N ASN A 112 -3.14 7.11 6.56
CA ASN A 112 -2.07 7.77 5.84
C ASN A 112 -0.74 7.04 6.02
N ILE A 113 0.11 7.13 5.00
CA ILE A 113 1.49 6.64 5.00
C ILE A 113 2.39 7.76 4.53
N TYR A 114 3.37 8.12 5.35
CA TYR A 114 4.44 9.03 4.97
C TYR A 114 5.73 8.26 4.70
N ILE A 115 6.25 8.40 3.48
CA ILE A 115 7.49 7.78 3.02
C ILE A 115 8.55 8.86 2.94
N GLU A 116 9.62 8.68 3.70
CA GLU A 116 10.80 9.50 3.69
C GLU A 116 12.03 8.67 3.34
N ASN A 117 12.84 9.16 2.40
CA ASN A 117 14.01 8.45 1.90
C ASN A 117 13.72 6.99 1.47
N ASN A 118 12.51 6.76 0.89
CA ASN A 118 11.98 5.45 0.48
C ASN A 118 11.75 4.45 1.63
N LYS A 119 11.69 4.91 2.85
CA LYS A 119 11.29 4.14 4.04
C LYS A 119 9.99 4.71 4.60
N ILE A 120 9.12 3.84 5.09
CA ILE A 120 7.92 4.30 5.82
C ILE A 120 8.40 4.89 7.14
N HIS A 121 8.20 6.20 7.28
CA HIS A 121 8.57 6.98 8.47
C HIS A 121 7.40 7.08 9.44
N HIS A 122 6.20 7.36 8.90
CA HIS A 122 4.97 7.35 9.66
C HIS A 122 3.89 6.58 8.90
N ALA A 123 3.07 5.86 9.64
CA ALA A 123 1.82 5.29 9.14
C ALA A 123 0.78 5.32 10.26
N ASN A 124 -0.46 5.59 9.87
CA ASN A 124 -1.62 5.46 10.75
C ASN A 124 -2.76 4.91 9.90
N ILE A 125 -3.08 3.64 10.11
CA ILE A 125 -4.06 2.91 9.30
C ILE A 125 -5.08 2.28 10.24
N SER A 126 -6.34 2.40 9.87
CA SER A 126 -7.47 1.71 10.53
C SER A 126 -8.30 0.97 9.51
N ALA A 127 -8.87 -0.16 9.92
CA ALA A 127 -9.75 -0.99 9.13
C ALA A 127 -10.62 -1.85 10.05
N PHE A 128 -11.52 -2.65 9.47
CA PHE A 128 -12.37 -3.56 10.21
C PHE A 128 -12.31 -4.96 9.61
N PHE A 129 -12.29 -5.97 10.45
CA PHE A 129 -12.68 -7.32 10.07
C PHE A 129 -14.22 -7.45 10.07
N ASP A 130 -14.72 -8.61 9.69
CA ASP A 130 -16.15 -8.92 9.84
C ASP A 130 -16.63 -8.62 11.25
N ASN A 131 -17.92 -8.24 11.39
CA ASN A 131 -18.55 -7.88 12.67
C ASN A 131 -18.00 -6.61 13.33
N ASN A 132 -17.45 -5.68 12.56
CA ASN A 132 -16.87 -4.42 13.06
C ASN A 132 -15.67 -4.62 14.03
N GLU A 133 -14.98 -5.71 13.96
CA GLU A 133 -13.77 -5.95 14.74
C GLU A 133 -12.62 -5.08 14.24
N LYS A 134 -12.20 -4.14 15.06
CA LYS A 134 -11.25 -3.09 14.67
C LYS A 134 -9.83 -3.62 14.52
N LEU A 135 -9.17 -3.15 13.46
CA LEU A 135 -7.74 -3.27 13.22
C LEU A 135 -7.13 -1.88 13.15
N THR A 136 -6.03 -1.63 13.88
CA THR A 136 -5.22 -0.43 13.70
C THR A 136 -3.75 -0.79 13.59
N PHE A 137 -3.06 -0.09 12.71
CA PHE A 137 -1.63 -0.25 12.49
C PHE A 137 -0.97 1.12 12.45
N THR A 138 0.05 1.32 13.31
CA THR A 138 0.80 2.57 13.34
C THR A 138 2.30 2.31 13.22
N ILE A 139 2.97 3.21 12.55
CA ILE A 139 4.42 3.35 12.53
C ILE A 139 4.75 4.77 12.93
N ASN A 140 5.62 4.93 13.90
CA ASN A 140 6.20 6.21 14.28
C ASN A 140 7.71 6.08 14.35
N THR A 141 8.41 6.93 13.63
CA THR A 141 9.87 7.00 13.69
C THR A 141 10.28 8.31 14.36
N ASN A 142 11.06 8.23 15.42
CA ASN A 142 11.59 9.35 16.14
C ASN A 142 13.08 9.10 16.45
N ASN A 143 13.97 10.02 16.08
CA ASN A 143 15.42 9.89 16.28
C ASN A 143 15.99 8.53 15.87
N ASP A 144 15.65 8.05 14.67
CA ASP A 144 16.03 6.74 14.09
C ASP A 144 15.43 5.50 14.79
N GLU A 145 14.69 5.69 15.88
CA GLU A 145 13.92 4.61 16.50
C GLU A 145 12.55 4.48 15.83
N LYS A 146 12.26 3.28 15.33
CA LYS A 146 11.00 2.95 14.67
C LYS A 146 10.13 2.10 15.58
N ILE A 147 9.03 2.68 16.05
CA ILE A 147 8.01 1.99 16.83
C ILE A 147 6.87 1.59 15.92
N THR A 148 6.58 0.29 15.89
CA THR A 148 5.45 -0.26 15.13
C THR A 148 4.44 -0.85 16.10
N THR A 149 3.18 -0.42 16.01
CA THR A 149 2.10 -0.93 16.84
C THR A 149 1.01 -1.53 15.96
N LEU A 150 0.57 -2.72 16.30
CA LEU A 150 -0.56 -3.39 15.70
C LEU A 150 -1.58 -3.73 16.79
N PHE A 151 -2.76 -3.19 16.68
CA PHE A 151 -3.90 -3.54 17.51
C PHE A 151 -4.95 -4.24 16.67
N SER A 152 -5.52 -5.33 17.17
CA SER A 152 -6.62 -6.03 16.52
C SER A 152 -7.55 -6.65 17.55
N SER A 153 -8.84 -6.45 17.37
CA SER A 153 -9.87 -7.16 18.13
C SER A 153 -9.97 -8.64 17.73
N LYS A 154 -9.46 -9.02 16.55
CA LYS A 154 -9.40 -10.38 16.01
C LYS A 154 -7.96 -10.81 15.83
N ALA A 155 -7.43 -11.57 16.77
CA ALA A 155 -6.02 -11.94 16.77
C ALA A 155 -5.68 -13.08 15.78
N LYS A 156 -6.60 -14.05 15.59
CA LYS A 156 -6.36 -15.30 14.84
C LYS A 156 -5.75 -15.10 13.44
N PRO A 157 -6.27 -14.21 12.55
CA PRO A 157 -5.70 -14.00 11.23
C PRO A 157 -4.25 -13.49 11.28
N LEU A 158 -3.96 -12.62 12.25
CA LEU A 158 -2.67 -11.95 12.37
C LEU A 158 -1.61 -12.88 12.95
N VAL A 159 -1.95 -13.63 14.01
CA VAL A 159 -1.01 -14.55 14.68
C VAL A 159 -0.56 -15.65 13.73
N LYS A 160 -1.50 -16.27 13.00
CA LYS A 160 -1.21 -17.35 12.05
C LYS A 160 -0.24 -16.88 10.94
N ARG A 161 -0.47 -15.68 10.41
CA ARG A 161 0.28 -15.16 9.26
C ARG A 161 1.62 -14.55 9.65
N TYR A 162 1.65 -13.75 10.70
CA TYR A 162 2.80 -12.91 11.02
C TYR A 162 3.71 -13.52 12.10
N LYS A 163 3.34 -14.67 12.67
CA LYS A 163 4.13 -15.37 13.70
C LYS A 163 4.56 -14.45 14.84
N PHE A 164 3.69 -13.53 15.26
CA PHE A 164 3.96 -12.58 16.34
C PHE A 164 4.18 -13.25 17.70
N ILE A 165 3.68 -14.47 17.87
CA ILE A 165 3.88 -15.25 19.09
C ILE A 165 4.79 -16.42 18.73
N LYS A 166 6.03 -16.38 19.17
CA LYS A 166 6.87 -17.56 19.29
C LYS A 166 6.55 -18.15 20.66
N GLY A 167 5.77 -19.22 20.67
CA GLY A 167 5.65 -20.10 21.82
C GLY A 167 6.91 -20.92 22.00
#